data_ad657ea1decb05c69d26be2d5ed814be
#
_entry.id   ad657ea1decb05c69d26be2d5ed814be
#
_cell.length_a   1.000
_cell.length_b   1.000
_cell.length_c   1.000
_cell.angle_alpha   90.00
_cell.angle_beta   90.00
_cell.angle_gamma   90.00
#
_symmetry.space_group_name_H-M   'P 1'
#
loop_
_entity.id
_entity.type
_entity.pdbx_description
1 polymer ?
#
loop_
_entity_poly.entity_id
_entity_poly.type
_entity_poly.pdbx_seq_one_letter_code
_entity_poly.pdbx_strand_id
1 'polypeptide(L)'
;MRKSISSLAATLAAGVLALAQHSTAPKTIAARIRSGPMLGYADLTEASVWIQTTGPADARLKYWPEGRRGEARTTPPLSANEKTDETALFVVSGLEPGTRYPYEILLAGAPASFPAGGTTGILTTQPFWQWRSNPPDFTVAFGSCYYANEPKVDRPGTPYGSDPGIFRKIAAMKPDVMIWLGDNIYYREVDFGSVAAMRRRNAIGREEPALQPLLSAAHHYAVWDDHDFGPNDSTWINRYWKESFDIFKTYWANPTYGARGVDGVFGQFAWGDVDFFLLDDRMYRTPERVAESPDKTMLGPDQLRWLEHSLSYSAAPFKIVVNGSQMLNSNSHGESFAHYVNEQKELLDWIVKNRIRGVVFLSGDRHAAELLSVTPAGSYPLYDFTSSPFTAGMSVEPAEAKNPLRVPGTPLVNDKHNFGVLRFHGACNDRTLDMQLYDETGKERWTYTVRGSDLVPPSRDGAAPSRYRGHPACASLKI
;
A
#
# COMPACT_ATOMS: atom_id res chain seq x y z
N MET A 1 -101.82 -15.72 34.12
CA MET A 1 -100.84 -15.58 35.21
C MET A 1 -99.52 -15.17 34.57
N ARG A 2 -99.17 -13.90 34.59
CA ARG A 2 -97.93 -13.39 34.05
C ARG A 2 -97.07 -12.93 35.22
N LYS A 3 -95.88 -13.45 35.32
CA LYS A 3 -94.84 -12.98 36.26
C LYS A 3 -93.84 -12.10 35.49
N SER A 4 -93.74 -10.85 35.90
CA SER A 4 -92.75 -9.89 35.45
C SER A 4 -91.39 -10.16 36.09
N ILE A 5 -90.32 -10.12 35.32
CA ILE A 5 -88.94 -10.16 35.76
C ILE A 5 -88.34 -8.80 35.48
N SER A 6 -87.93 -8.11 36.56
CA SER A 6 -87.21 -6.82 36.49
C SER A 6 -85.75 -7.09 36.18
N SER A 7 -85.19 -6.45 35.16
CA SER A 7 -83.80 -6.46 34.80
C SER A 7 -83.02 -5.31 35.51
N LEU A 8 -82.03 -5.69 36.26
CA LEU A 8 -81.06 -4.77 36.89
C LEU A 8 -79.92 -4.52 35.86
N ALA A 9 -79.75 -3.30 35.40
CA ALA A 9 -78.62 -2.90 34.55
C ALA A 9 -77.45 -2.48 35.45
N ALA A 10 -76.37 -3.24 35.36
CA ALA A 10 -75.08 -2.87 36.01
C ALA A 10 -74.20 -2.14 34.98
N THR A 11 -73.91 -0.88 35.26
CA THR A 11 -73.04 -0.05 34.43
C THR A 11 -71.54 -0.33 34.85
N LEU A 12 -70.76 -0.99 33.99
CA LEU A 12 -69.32 -1.12 34.13
C LEU A 12 -68.65 0.13 33.49
N ALA A 13 -67.99 0.93 34.31
CA ALA A 13 -67.06 1.98 33.86
C ALA A 13 -65.74 1.36 33.55
N ALA A 14 -65.33 1.27 32.27
CA ALA A 14 -64.00 0.84 31.84
C ALA A 14 -63.06 2.04 31.89
N GLY A 15 -62.20 2.06 32.90
CA GLY A 15 -61.06 3.00 32.94
C GLY A 15 -59.98 2.57 31.97
N VAL A 16 -59.78 3.33 30.90
CA VAL A 16 -58.67 3.16 29.99
C VAL A 16 -57.40 3.79 30.61
N LEU A 17 -56.50 2.96 31.16
CA LEU A 17 -55.17 3.38 31.53
C LEU A 17 -54.33 3.55 30.21
N ALA A 18 -54.10 4.79 29.80
CA ALA A 18 -53.18 5.11 28.73
C ALA A 18 -51.75 4.94 29.26
N LEU A 19 -51.13 3.79 29.00
CA LEU A 19 -49.69 3.61 29.16
C LEU A 19 -49.00 4.46 28.08
N ALA A 20 -48.47 5.62 28.48
CA ALA A 20 -47.55 6.39 27.66
C ALA A 20 -46.26 5.56 27.46
N GLN A 21 -46.16 4.85 26.34
CA GLN A 21 -44.92 4.28 25.90
C GLN A 21 -43.97 5.43 25.55
N HIS A 22 -43.02 5.73 26.46
CA HIS A 22 -41.87 6.54 26.13
C HIS A 22 -40.99 5.71 25.18
N SER A 23 -41.25 5.81 23.89
CA SER A 23 -40.33 5.37 22.86
C SER A 23 -39.09 6.30 22.93
N THR A 24 -38.13 5.94 23.75
CA THR A 24 -36.79 6.53 23.60
C THR A 24 -36.20 5.97 22.31
N ALA A 25 -36.35 6.71 21.20
CA ALA A 25 -35.60 6.43 20.01
C ALA A 25 -34.11 6.28 20.42
N PRO A 26 -33.42 5.23 19.99
CA PRO A 26 -32.02 5.06 20.33
C PRO A 26 -31.29 6.34 19.91
N LYS A 27 -30.57 6.97 20.83
CA LYS A 27 -29.69 8.11 20.52
C LYS A 27 -28.72 7.63 19.46
N THR A 28 -28.91 8.05 18.22
CA THR A 28 -27.96 7.80 17.15
C THR A 28 -26.64 8.44 17.56
N ILE A 29 -25.64 7.64 17.90
CA ILE A 29 -24.30 8.13 18.20
C ILE A 29 -23.79 8.75 16.91
N ALA A 30 -23.39 10.03 16.96
CA ALA A 30 -22.83 10.72 15.80
C ALA A 30 -21.59 9.97 15.30
N ALA A 31 -21.53 9.75 13.99
CA ALA A 31 -20.39 9.09 13.36
C ALA A 31 -19.09 9.87 13.63
N ARG A 32 -18.00 9.14 13.84
CA ARG A 32 -16.66 9.67 14.07
C ARG A 32 -15.71 9.05 13.05
N ILE A 33 -14.53 9.62 12.86
CA ILE A 33 -13.48 8.97 12.10
C ILE A 33 -12.98 7.77 12.92
N ARG A 34 -13.09 6.58 12.34
CA ARG A 34 -12.64 5.30 12.88
C ARG A 34 -11.16 5.11 12.61
N SER A 35 -10.73 5.38 11.36
CA SER A 35 -9.35 5.25 10.89
C SER A 35 -9.01 6.33 9.86
N GLY A 36 -7.77 6.76 9.86
CA GLY A 36 -7.28 7.84 9.02
C GLY A 36 -7.38 9.21 9.70
N PRO A 37 -7.25 10.31 8.94
CA PRO A 37 -7.09 10.35 7.48
C PRO A 37 -5.81 9.68 7.02
N MET A 38 -5.89 8.95 5.89
CA MET A 38 -4.74 8.42 5.19
C MET A 38 -4.49 9.26 3.94
N LEU A 39 -3.28 9.76 3.75
CA LEU A 39 -2.90 10.39 2.49
C LEU A 39 -2.74 9.29 1.44
N GLY A 40 -3.55 9.33 0.39
CA GLY A 40 -3.39 8.46 -0.76
C GLY A 40 -2.40 9.03 -1.77
N TYR A 41 -2.57 8.73 -3.06
CA TYR A 41 -1.67 9.26 -4.08
C TYR A 41 -1.63 10.79 -4.13
N ALA A 42 -0.50 11.34 -4.57
CA ALA A 42 -0.34 12.75 -4.89
C ALA A 42 0.50 12.95 -6.16
N ASP A 43 0.10 13.92 -6.96
CA ASP A 43 0.79 14.37 -8.15
C ASP A 43 1.01 15.90 -8.09
N LEU A 44 1.37 16.53 -9.21
CA LEU A 44 1.63 17.97 -9.30
C LEU A 44 0.39 18.81 -8.95
N THR A 45 -0.80 18.39 -9.37
CA THR A 45 -2.03 19.19 -9.27
C THR A 45 -3.21 18.44 -8.68
N GLU A 46 -2.99 17.22 -8.19
CA GLU A 46 -4.03 16.35 -7.63
C GLU A 46 -3.49 15.56 -6.46
N ALA A 47 -4.33 15.32 -5.46
CA ALA A 47 -4.02 14.46 -4.32
C ALA A 47 -5.29 13.82 -3.76
N SER A 48 -5.12 12.74 -3.01
CA SER A 48 -6.24 12.02 -2.39
C SER A 48 -6.09 11.86 -0.89
N VAL A 49 -7.24 11.81 -0.20
CA VAL A 49 -7.34 11.56 1.25
C VAL A 49 -8.44 10.56 1.50
N TRP A 50 -8.13 9.47 2.17
CA TRP A 50 -9.04 8.41 2.54
C TRP A 50 -9.39 8.48 4.02
N ILE A 51 -10.64 8.18 4.38
CA ILE A 51 -11.10 8.00 5.76
C ILE A 51 -12.02 6.79 5.88
N GLN A 52 -12.14 6.25 7.10
CA GLN A 52 -13.22 5.36 7.50
C GLN A 52 -13.95 5.93 8.71
N THR A 53 -15.29 5.83 8.73
CA THR A 53 -16.13 6.32 9.83
C THR A 53 -16.66 5.16 10.69
N THR A 54 -17.16 5.45 11.89
CA THR A 54 -17.74 4.46 12.81
C THR A 54 -19.17 4.03 12.45
N GLY A 55 -19.74 4.58 11.41
CA GLY A 55 -21.06 4.31 10.89
C GLY A 55 -21.37 5.28 9.76
N PRO A 56 -22.57 5.17 9.13
CA PRO A 56 -22.92 5.99 7.98
C PRO A 56 -22.80 7.49 8.26
N ALA A 57 -22.16 8.21 7.34
CA ALA A 57 -21.96 9.66 7.44
C ALA A 57 -21.75 10.29 6.06
N ASP A 58 -22.24 11.52 5.88
CA ASP A 58 -21.82 12.38 4.79
C ASP A 58 -20.59 13.17 5.23
N ALA A 59 -19.47 12.88 4.58
CA ALA A 59 -18.18 13.49 4.87
C ALA A 59 -17.79 14.48 3.77
N ARG A 60 -17.10 15.55 4.15
CA ARG A 60 -16.53 16.53 3.22
C ARG A 60 -15.07 16.79 3.59
N LEU A 61 -14.24 17.06 2.61
CA LEU A 61 -12.89 17.57 2.81
C LEU A 61 -12.88 19.09 2.59
N LYS A 62 -12.45 19.86 3.60
CA LYS A 62 -12.19 21.29 3.49
C LYS A 62 -10.68 21.50 3.51
N TYR A 63 -10.13 22.20 2.53
CA TYR A 63 -8.69 22.39 2.36
C TYR A 63 -8.36 23.78 1.82
N TRP A 64 -7.14 24.25 2.08
CA TRP A 64 -6.67 25.58 1.64
C TRP A 64 -5.16 25.56 1.46
N PRO A 65 -4.58 26.41 0.58
CA PRO A 65 -3.13 26.57 0.51
C PRO A 65 -2.59 27.11 1.85
N GLU A 66 -1.47 26.57 2.33
CA GLU A 66 -0.88 26.96 3.61
C GLU A 66 -0.65 28.49 3.67
N GLY A 67 -1.06 29.12 4.77
CA GLY A 67 -1.05 30.59 4.94
C GLY A 67 -2.22 31.33 4.25
N ARG A 68 -3.04 30.67 3.41
CA ARG A 68 -4.14 31.29 2.65
C ARG A 68 -5.52 30.71 3.02
N ARG A 69 -5.84 30.64 4.32
CA ARG A 69 -7.12 30.04 4.80
C ARG A 69 -8.37 30.72 4.22
N GLY A 70 -8.28 31.97 3.79
CA GLY A 70 -9.38 32.68 3.12
C GLY A 70 -9.74 32.09 1.75
N GLU A 71 -8.87 31.29 1.14
CA GLU A 71 -9.09 30.59 -0.13
C GLU A 71 -9.59 29.15 0.06
N ALA A 72 -10.12 28.82 1.24
CA ALA A 72 -10.55 27.48 1.56
C ALA A 72 -11.63 27.00 0.59
N ARG A 73 -11.45 25.77 0.09
CA ARG A 73 -12.38 25.03 -0.75
C ARG A 73 -12.95 23.84 0.03
N THR A 74 -14.16 23.43 -0.32
CA THR A 74 -14.80 22.25 0.30
C THR A 74 -15.35 21.36 -0.80
N THR A 75 -15.07 20.07 -0.72
CA THR A 75 -15.58 19.08 -1.68
C THR A 75 -17.10 18.92 -1.56
N PRO A 76 -17.78 18.43 -2.60
CA PRO A 76 -19.10 17.82 -2.44
C PRO A 76 -19.09 16.76 -1.33
N PRO A 77 -20.25 16.43 -0.72
CA PRO A 77 -20.32 15.36 0.27
C PRO A 77 -20.07 14.00 -0.40
N LEU A 78 -19.31 13.15 0.28
CA LEU A 78 -19.19 11.73 -0.03
C LEU A 78 -19.90 10.93 1.07
N SER A 79 -20.73 9.99 0.66
CA SER A 79 -21.45 9.14 1.61
C SER A 79 -20.60 7.93 1.98
N ALA A 80 -20.05 7.94 3.19
CA ALA A 80 -19.48 6.76 3.83
C ALA A 80 -20.65 5.93 4.38
N ASN A 81 -20.84 4.71 3.90
CA ASN A 81 -21.96 3.87 4.27
C ASN A 81 -21.58 2.38 4.16
N GLU A 82 -22.49 1.48 4.52
CA GLU A 82 -22.26 0.04 4.53
C GLU A 82 -21.79 -0.52 3.17
N LYS A 83 -22.24 0.06 2.04
CA LYS A 83 -21.79 -0.40 0.70
C LYS A 83 -20.33 -0.05 0.42
N THR A 84 -19.83 1.01 1.03
CA THR A 84 -18.44 1.46 0.93
C THR A 84 -17.63 1.08 2.16
N ASP A 85 -18.13 0.22 3.03
CA ASP A 85 -17.50 -0.17 4.29
C ASP A 85 -17.23 1.05 5.20
N GLU A 86 -18.17 2.00 5.20
CA GLU A 86 -18.08 3.31 5.86
C GLU A 86 -16.84 4.11 5.47
N THR A 87 -16.27 3.86 4.28
CA THR A 87 -15.11 4.63 3.79
C THR A 87 -15.52 5.76 2.84
N ALA A 88 -14.67 6.77 2.75
CA ALA A 88 -14.74 7.82 1.74
C ALA A 88 -13.33 8.16 1.25
N LEU A 89 -13.15 8.23 -0.08
CA LEU A 89 -11.93 8.65 -0.74
C LEU A 89 -12.16 10.00 -1.43
N PHE A 90 -11.56 11.05 -0.89
CA PHE A 90 -11.57 12.38 -1.48
C PHE A 90 -10.44 12.49 -2.49
N VAL A 91 -10.76 12.86 -3.72
CA VAL A 91 -9.80 13.27 -4.74
C VAL A 91 -9.97 14.76 -4.96
N VAL A 92 -8.90 15.52 -4.78
CA VAL A 92 -8.90 16.98 -4.95
C VAL A 92 -7.92 17.34 -6.07
N SER A 93 -8.42 18.06 -7.06
CA SER A 93 -7.67 18.48 -8.25
C SER A 93 -7.65 20.00 -8.40
N GLY A 94 -6.86 20.49 -9.37
CA GLY A 94 -6.63 21.94 -9.54
C GLY A 94 -5.83 22.55 -8.41
N LEU A 95 -4.92 21.76 -7.82
CA LEU A 95 -3.98 22.19 -6.79
C LEU A 95 -2.76 22.86 -7.45
N GLU A 96 -2.04 23.67 -6.69
CA GLU A 96 -0.77 24.26 -7.09
C GLU A 96 0.37 23.27 -6.82
N PRO A 97 1.32 23.07 -7.75
CA PRO A 97 2.47 22.19 -7.52
C PRO A 97 3.35 22.66 -6.35
N GLY A 98 3.95 21.72 -5.64
CA GLY A 98 4.87 21.98 -4.53
C GLY A 98 4.25 22.72 -3.37
N THR A 99 2.94 22.56 -3.17
CA THR A 99 2.17 23.35 -2.20
C THR A 99 1.64 22.45 -1.10
N ARG A 100 1.75 22.95 0.13
CA ARG A 100 1.17 22.30 1.31
C ARG A 100 -0.27 22.80 1.50
N TYR A 101 -1.17 21.87 1.72
CA TYR A 101 -2.59 22.14 1.95
C TYR A 101 -3.03 21.57 3.30
N PRO A 102 -3.14 22.42 4.34
CA PRO A 102 -3.91 22.06 5.53
C PRO A 102 -5.33 21.67 5.15
N TYR A 103 -5.87 20.63 5.78
CA TYR A 103 -7.24 20.18 5.54
C TYR A 103 -7.96 19.77 6.83
N GLU A 104 -9.28 19.84 6.80
CA GLU A 104 -10.20 19.39 7.84
C GLU A 104 -11.20 18.39 7.21
N ILE A 105 -11.52 17.30 7.91
CA ILE A 105 -12.64 16.43 7.55
C ILE A 105 -13.88 16.93 8.29
N LEU A 106 -14.94 17.23 7.54
CA LEU A 106 -16.21 17.68 8.11
C LEU A 106 -17.19 16.50 8.15
N LEU A 107 -17.67 16.17 9.34
CA LEU A 107 -18.80 15.25 9.57
C LEU A 107 -19.96 16.08 10.14
N ALA A 108 -21.16 15.93 9.57
CA ALA A 108 -22.32 16.78 9.92
C ALA A 108 -22.02 18.29 9.92
N GLY A 109 -21.12 18.74 9.04
CA GLY A 109 -20.74 20.15 8.87
C GLY A 109 -19.70 20.69 9.86
N ALA A 110 -19.23 19.90 10.81
CA ALA A 110 -18.21 20.30 11.80
C ALA A 110 -16.90 19.53 11.62
N PRO A 111 -15.72 20.12 11.93
CA PRO A 111 -14.45 19.44 11.92
C PRO A 111 -14.44 18.23 12.86
N ALA A 112 -14.08 17.05 12.33
CA ALA A 112 -13.98 15.81 13.08
C ALA A 112 -12.58 15.62 13.67
N SER A 113 -12.49 15.07 14.88
CA SER A 113 -11.21 14.66 15.47
C SER A 113 -10.66 13.42 14.77
N PHE A 114 -9.35 13.40 14.55
CA PHE A 114 -8.63 12.27 13.97
C PHE A 114 -8.18 11.27 15.06
N PRO A 115 -8.11 9.97 14.77
CA PRO A 115 -7.61 8.98 15.72
C PRO A 115 -6.17 9.25 16.19
N ALA A 116 -5.32 9.83 15.34
CA ALA A 116 -3.97 10.27 15.70
C ALA A 116 -3.93 11.53 16.56
N GLY A 117 -5.08 12.17 16.79
CA GLY A 117 -5.21 13.47 17.48
C GLY A 117 -5.33 14.64 16.52
N GLY A 118 -5.90 15.75 17.03
CA GLY A 118 -6.16 16.95 16.23
C GLY A 118 -7.36 16.85 15.30
N THR A 119 -7.57 17.88 14.50
CA THR A 119 -8.67 18.00 13.53
C THR A 119 -8.17 18.46 12.15
N THR A 120 -6.87 18.74 12.03
CA THR A 120 -6.25 19.27 10.81
C THR A 120 -5.09 18.38 10.40
N GLY A 121 -5.12 17.90 9.16
CA GLY A 121 -4.00 17.22 8.49
C GLY A 121 -3.36 18.14 7.46
N ILE A 122 -2.29 17.67 6.83
CA ILE A 122 -1.61 18.37 5.73
C ILE A 122 -1.41 17.37 4.60
N LEU A 123 -1.89 17.70 3.42
CA LEU A 123 -1.49 17.04 2.17
C LEU A 123 -0.49 17.94 1.42
N THR A 124 0.37 17.34 0.61
CA THR A 124 1.38 18.08 -0.13
C THR A 124 1.41 17.59 -1.57
N THR A 125 1.36 18.51 -2.53
CA THR A 125 1.55 18.19 -3.96
C THR A 125 3.03 18.11 -4.29
N GLN A 126 3.38 17.32 -5.30
CA GLN A 126 4.76 17.23 -5.78
C GLN A 126 5.24 18.55 -6.39
N PRO A 127 6.52 18.94 -6.22
CA PRO A 127 7.07 20.14 -6.83
C PRO A 127 7.25 19.98 -8.34
N PHE A 128 6.95 21.03 -9.09
CA PHE A 128 7.18 21.07 -10.54
C PHE A 128 8.64 21.44 -10.84
N TRP A 129 9.52 20.46 -10.76
CA TRP A 129 10.97 20.59 -10.91
C TRP A 129 11.44 20.52 -12.37
N GLN A 130 10.70 19.82 -13.24
CA GLN A 130 11.08 19.54 -14.62
C GLN A 130 11.46 20.84 -15.37
N TRP A 131 12.64 20.87 -15.95
CA TRP A 131 13.21 22.00 -16.70
C TRP A 131 13.51 23.26 -15.86
N ARG A 132 13.40 23.20 -14.51
CA ARG A 132 13.50 24.33 -13.59
C ARG A 132 14.61 24.18 -12.56
N SER A 133 14.74 23.00 -12.00
CA SER A 133 15.67 22.69 -10.89
C SER A 133 16.16 21.25 -10.98
N ASN A 134 17.06 20.86 -10.08
CA ASN A 134 17.27 19.45 -9.81
C ASN A 134 15.96 18.82 -9.30
N PRO A 135 15.75 17.50 -9.53
CA PRO A 135 14.64 16.80 -8.92
C PRO A 135 14.74 16.89 -7.38
N PRO A 136 13.62 16.86 -6.67
CA PRO A 136 13.63 16.91 -5.21
C PRO A 136 14.32 15.67 -4.64
N ASP A 137 14.99 15.83 -3.52
CA ASP A 137 15.35 14.72 -2.67
C ASP A 137 14.10 14.26 -1.93
N PHE A 138 13.93 12.94 -1.78
CA PHE A 138 12.77 12.37 -1.09
C PHE A 138 13.06 11.01 -0.50
N THR A 139 12.16 10.56 0.38
CA THR A 139 12.30 9.32 1.13
C THR A 139 11.07 8.45 0.97
N VAL A 140 11.28 7.16 0.72
CA VAL A 140 10.25 6.13 0.66
C VAL A 140 10.48 5.12 1.77
N ALA A 141 9.48 4.89 2.63
CA ALA A 141 9.49 3.74 3.54
C ALA A 141 8.67 2.60 2.92
N PHE A 142 9.03 1.35 3.22
CA PHE A 142 8.31 0.19 2.69
C PHE A 142 8.48 -1.05 3.56
N GLY A 143 7.61 -2.02 3.37
CA GLY A 143 7.64 -3.34 3.98
C GLY A 143 6.30 -4.07 3.84
N SER A 144 6.20 -5.26 4.45
CA SER A 144 5.07 -6.18 4.31
C SER A 144 4.73 -6.91 5.60
N CYS A 145 3.74 -7.80 5.54
CA CYS A 145 3.42 -8.78 6.57
C CYS A 145 3.00 -8.12 7.90
N TYR A 146 1.89 -7.38 7.82
CA TYR A 146 1.25 -6.76 8.97
C TYR A 146 0.15 -7.65 9.55
N TYR A 147 0.43 -8.33 10.66
CA TYR A 147 -0.54 -9.13 11.40
C TYR A 147 -1.07 -8.38 12.63
N ALA A 148 -2.33 -7.96 12.58
CA ALA A 148 -3.04 -7.40 13.72
C ALA A 148 -3.66 -8.54 14.57
N ASN A 149 -3.21 -8.72 15.82
CA ASN A 149 -3.72 -9.76 16.69
C ASN A 149 -5.20 -9.55 17.06
N GLU A 150 -5.98 -10.61 17.02
CA GLU A 150 -7.35 -10.68 17.54
C GLU A 150 -7.53 -12.01 18.32
N PRO A 151 -7.21 -12.05 19.64
CA PRO A 151 -7.11 -13.29 20.42
C PRO A 151 -8.34 -14.20 20.39
N LYS A 152 -9.53 -13.66 20.03
CA LYS A 152 -10.77 -14.42 19.93
C LYS A 152 -10.81 -15.38 18.73
N VAL A 153 -10.04 -15.08 17.69
CA VAL A 153 -10.05 -15.82 16.43
C VAL A 153 -8.66 -16.22 15.95
N ASP A 154 -7.62 -15.69 16.57
CA ASP A 154 -6.25 -16.10 16.33
C ASP A 154 -6.00 -17.52 16.83
N ARG A 155 -5.01 -18.20 16.27
CA ARG A 155 -4.59 -19.53 16.72
C ARG A 155 -4.18 -19.47 18.20
N PRO A 156 -4.57 -20.48 19.02
CA PRO A 156 -4.21 -20.53 20.44
C PRO A 156 -2.69 -20.60 20.64
N GLY A 157 -2.19 -19.96 21.69
CA GLY A 157 -0.78 -20.01 22.05
C GLY A 157 -0.13 -18.63 22.06
N THR A 158 1.15 -18.56 21.70
CA THR A 158 1.87 -17.29 21.57
C THR A 158 1.27 -16.49 20.43
N PRO A 159 0.97 -15.18 20.64
CA PRO A 159 0.48 -14.32 19.55
C PRO A 159 1.42 -14.35 18.35
N TYR A 160 0.84 -14.48 17.15
CA TYR A 160 1.63 -14.50 15.91
C TYR A 160 2.13 -13.11 15.53
N GLY A 161 1.33 -12.08 15.80
CA GLY A 161 1.72 -10.70 15.57
C GLY A 161 2.47 -10.11 16.77
N SER A 162 3.48 -9.31 16.50
CA SER A 162 4.24 -8.55 17.51
C SER A 162 3.62 -7.19 17.81
N ASP A 163 4.33 -6.36 18.59
CA ASP A 163 3.95 -4.97 18.88
C ASP A 163 3.94 -4.12 17.59
N PRO A 164 2.81 -3.45 17.26
CA PRO A 164 2.70 -2.58 16.09
C PRO A 164 3.43 -1.22 16.25
N GLY A 165 4.20 -1.01 17.30
CA GLY A 165 5.00 0.20 17.54
C GLY A 165 5.96 0.57 16.43
N ILE A 166 6.32 -0.37 15.55
CA ILE A 166 7.10 -0.15 14.33
C ILE A 166 6.51 0.95 13.45
N PHE A 167 5.18 1.05 13.33
CA PHE A 167 4.52 2.09 12.54
C PHE A 167 4.77 3.51 13.07
N ARG A 168 4.89 3.67 14.40
CA ARG A 168 5.29 4.94 15.00
C ARG A 168 6.74 5.31 14.67
N LYS A 169 7.62 4.30 14.54
CA LYS A 169 9.02 4.53 14.15
C LYS A 169 9.10 4.99 12.69
N ILE A 170 8.36 4.34 11.80
CA ILE A 170 8.26 4.77 10.39
C ILE A 170 7.69 6.20 10.31
N ALA A 171 6.58 6.49 11.00
CA ALA A 171 5.99 7.82 11.02
C ALA A 171 6.96 8.91 11.52
N ALA A 172 7.80 8.60 12.52
CA ALA A 172 8.79 9.52 13.06
C ALA A 172 9.90 9.87 12.06
N MET A 173 10.16 9.02 11.06
CA MET A 173 11.10 9.29 9.97
C MET A 173 10.53 10.28 8.93
N LYS A 174 9.21 10.52 8.95
CA LYS A 174 8.50 11.41 8.04
C LYS A 174 8.80 11.10 6.56
N PRO A 175 8.59 9.86 6.10
CA PRO A 175 8.79 9.55 4.70
C PRO A 175 7.78 10.32 3.84
N ASP A 176 8.18 10.67 2.61
CA ASP A 176 7.27 11.30 1.64
C ASP A 176 6.26 10.27 1.11
N VAL A 177 6.73 9.04 0.93
CA VAL A 177 5.96 7.92 0.40
C VAL A 177 6.07 6.72 1.32
N MET A 178 4.97 5.99 1.49
CA MET A 178 4.92 4.68 2.13
C MET A 178 4.41 3.65 1.12
N ILE A 179 5.19 2.60 0.86
CA ILE A 179 4.80 1.49 -0.02
C ILE A 179 4.56 0.23 0.81
N TRP A 180 3.39 -0.36 0.63
CA TRP A 180 3.00 -1.61 1.26
C TRP A 180 3.17 -2.76 0.26
N LEU A 181 4.01 -3.74 0.63
CA LEU A 181 4.46 -4.81 -0.26
C LEU A 181 3.61 -6.09 -0.15
N GLY A 182 2.34 -5.95 0.18
CA GLY A 182 1.47 -7.10 0.40
C GLY A 182 1.45 -7.60 1.83
N ASP A 183 0.58 -8.58 2.09
CA ASP A 183 0.24 -9.05 3.43
C ASP A 183 -0.11 -7.90 4.37
N ASN A 184 -0.86 -6.95 3.82
CA ASN A 184 -1.29 -5.76 4.56
C ASN A 184 -2.31 -6.09 5.64
N ILE A 185 -2.89 -7.28 5.54
CA ILE A 185 -3.75 -7.94 6.53
C ILE A 185 -3.55 -9.46 6.41
N TYR A 186 -4.04 -10.18 7.39
CA TYR A 186 -4.12 -11.64 7.37
C TYR A 186 -5.57 -12.06 7.65
N TYR A 187 -6.23 -12.70 6.69
CA TYR A 187 -7.51 -13.35 6.92
C TYR A 187 -7.34 -14.56 7.85
N ARG A 188 -8.36 -14.83 8.66
CA ARG A 188 -8.44 -16.01 9.54
C ARG A 188 -9.44 -17.01 8.97
N GLU A 189 -9.43 -18.22 9.52
CA GLU A 189 -10.39 -19.27 9.15
C GLU A 189 -11.85 -18.80 9.24
N VAL A 190 -12.16 -17.89 10.15
CA VAL A 190 -13.52 -17.30 10.30
C VAL A 190 -13.86 -16.28 9.19
N ASP A 191 -12.87 -15.80 8.46
CA ASP A 191 -13.04 -14.77 7.44
C ASP A 191 -13.26 -15.37 6.04
N PHE A 192 -12.65 -16.53 5.72
CA PHE A 192 -12.58 -17.10 4.37
C PHE A 192 -13.94 -17.46 3.73
N GLY A 193 -14.99 -17.54 4.48
CA GLY A 193 -16.33 -17.90 3.99
C GLY A 193 -17.30 -16.73 3.90
N SER A 194 -16.88 -15.51 4.21
CA SER A 194 -17.77 -14.36 4.39
C SER A 194 -17.12 -13.04 3.97
N VAL A 195 -17.66 -12.43 2.93
CA VAL A 195 -17.22 -11.10 2.47
C VAL A 195 -17.34 -10.04 3.58
N ALA A 196 -18.38 -10.12 4.41
CA ALA A 196 -18.55 -9.23 5.56
C ALA A 196 -17.44 -9.42 6.60
N ALA A 197 -17.00 -10.67 6.82
CA ALA A 197 -15.89 -10.95 7.72
C ALA A 197 -14.53 -10.48 7.13
N MET A 198 -14.33 -10.64 5.81
CA MET A 198 -13.15 -10.09 5.11
C MET A 198 -13.10 -8.56 5.26
N ARG A 199 -14.21 -7.85 5.04
CA ARG A 199 -14.30 -6.39 5.23
C ARG A 199 -14.01 -5.99 6.68
N ARG A 200 -14.62 -6.70 7.64
CA ARG A 200 -14.37 -6.47 9.06
C ARG A 200 -12.88 -6.65 9.41
N ARG A 201 -12.20 -7.64 8.82
CA ARG A 201 -10.77 -7.88 9.04
C ARG A 201 -9.92 -6.69 8.59
N ASN A 202 -10.22 -6.14 7.43
CA ASN A 202 -9.56 -4.93 6.93
C ASN A 202 -9.79 -3.73 7.86
N ALA A 203 -11.02 -3.54 8.34
CA ALA A 203 -11.34 -2.47 9.28
C ALA A 203 -10.53 -2.59 10.59
N ILE A 204 -10.44 -3.80 11.16
CA ILE A 204 -9.66 -4.05 12.39
C ILE A 204 -8.18 -3.70 12.19
N GLY A 205 -7.57 -4.14 11.10
CA GLY A 205 -6.18 -3.79 10.79
C GLY A 205 -5.98 -2.28 10.66
N ARG A 206 -6.93 -1.58 10.04
CA ARG A 206 -6.86 -0.11 9.89
C ARG A 206 -7.07 0.67 11.18
N GLU A 207 -7.80 0.13 12.16
CA GLU A 207 -8.05 0.80 13.43
C GLU A 207 -6.85 0.80 14.39
N GLU A 208 -5.77 0.08 14.07
CA GLU A 208 -4.58 -0.02 14.94
C GLU A 208 -4.08 1.38 15.34
N PRO A 209 -4.06 1.72 16.65
CA PRO A 209 -3.67 3.05 17.11
C PRO A 209 -2.22 3.44 16.77
N ALA A 210 -1.31 2.45 16.69
CA ALA A 210 0.07 2.71 16.32
C ALA A 210 0.23 3.07 14.85
N LEU A 211 -0.71 2.65 14.00
CA LEU A 211 -0.74 2.92 12.56
C LEU A 211 -1.24 4.33 12.25
N GLN A 212 -2.14 4.90 13.07
CA GLN A 212 -2.82 6.15 12.74
C GLN A 212 -1.86 7.33 12.44
N PRO A 213 -0.77 7.55 13.20
CA PRO A 213 0.19 8.61 12.85
C PRO A 213 0.84 8.41 11.48
N LEU A 214 1.12 7.16 11.08
CA LEU A 214 1.73 6.87 9.78
C LEU A 214 0.77 7.16 8.62
N LEU A 215 -0.53 6.84 8.77
CA LEU A 215 -1.52 7.08 7.73
C LEU A 215 -1.57 8.55 7.27
N SER A 216 -1.32 9.49 8.18
CA SER A 216 -1.31 10.93 7.88
C SER A 216 0.08 11.52 7.63
N ALA A 217 1.15 10.74 7.81
CA ALA A 217 2.53 11.23 7.70
C ALA A 217 3.13 11.06 6.30
N ALA A 218 2.62 10.15 5.49
CA ALA A 218 3.15 9.80 4.17
C ALA A 218 2.04 9.60 3.16
N HIS A 219 2.36 9.69 1.86
CA HIS A 219 1.48 9.28 0.77
C HIS A 219 1.58 7.76 0.58
N HIS A 220 0.45 7.04 0.68
CA HIS A 220 0.38 5.59 0.70
C HIS A 220 0.07 5.00 -0.67
N TYR A 221 0.87 4.00 -1.05
CA TYR A 221 0.67 3.13 -2.21
C TYR A 221 0.81 1.68 -1.75
N ALA A 222 0.10 0.76 -2.38
CA ALA A 222 0.11 -0.64 -1.97
C ALA A 222 0.02 -1.61 -3.14
N VAL A 223 0.65 -2.77 -2.97
CA VAL A 223 0.33 -4.01 -3.65
C VAL A 223 -0.27 -4.97 -2.65
N TRP A 224 -0.84 -6.05 -3.10
CA TRP A 224 -1.26 -7.16 -2.24
C TRP A 224 -0.30 -8.34 -2.32
N ASP A 225 -0.52 -9.31 -1.42
CA ASP A 225 0.04 -10.63 -1.51
C ASP A 225 -1.03 -11.68 -1.15
N ASP A 226 -0.68 -12.92 -0.88
CA ASP A 226 -1.62 -14.01 -0.69
C ASP A 226 -2.62 -13.78 0.46
N HIS A 227 -2.16 -13.23 1.58
CA HIS A 227 -3.02 -13.00 2.75
C HIS A 227 -4.00 -11.85 2.60
N ASP A 228 -3.77 -10.89 1.70
CA ASP A 228 -4.77 -9.89 1.27
C ASP A 228 -5.75 -10.51 0.27
N PHE A 229 -5.25 -11.42 -0.59
CA PHE A 229 -6.01 -12.01 -1.67
C PHE A 229 -6.91 -13.14 -1.19
N GLY A 230 -6.45 -13.96 -0.22
CA GLY A 230 -7.18 -15.11 0.29
C GLY A 230 -6.48 -15.89 1.39
N PRO A 231 -6.64 -17.21 1.43
CA PRO A 231 -5.83 -18.11 2.26
C PRO A 231 -4.37 -18.12 1.84
N ASN A 232 -3.49 -18.60 2.73
CA ASN A 232 -2.05 -18.78 2.47
C ASN A 232 -1.80 -19.46 1.11
N ASP A 233 -0.83 -18.95 0.36
CA ASP A 233 -0.46 -19.35 -1.01
C ASP A 233 -1.63 -19.22 -2.03
N SER A 234 -2.54 -18.28 -1.82
CA SER A 234 -3.67 -18.05 -2.71
C SER A 234 -3.26 -17.64 -4.11
N THR A 235 -3.94 -18.23 -5.10
CA THR A 235 -3.68 -18.04 -6.52
C THR A 235 -4.98 -17.69 -7.27
N TRP A 236 -4.94 -17.50 -8.59
CA TRP A 236 -6.08 -17.14 -9.43
C TRP A 236 -7.35 -17.99 -9.22
N ILE A 237 -7.22 -19.17 -8.62
CA ILE A 237 -8.36 -20.07 -8.31
C ILE A 237 -9.15 -19.61 -7.07
N ASN A 238 -8.75 -18.55 -6.37
CA ASN A 238 -9.50 -18.05 -5.24
C ASN A 238 -10.92 -17.66 -5.68
N ARG A 239 -11.93 -18.32 -5.11
CA ARG A 239 -13.34 -18.05 -5.44
C ARG A 239 -13.81 -16.65 -5.09
N TYR A 240 -13.12 -15.95 -4.20
CA TYR A 240 -13.43 -14.59 -3.77
C TYR A 240 -12.48 -13.53 -4.36
N TRP A 241 -11.78 -13.86 -5.46
CA TRP A 241 -10.82 -12.96 -6.08
C TRP A 241 -11.39 -11.56 -6.37
N LYS A 242 -12.65 -11.52 -6.82
CA LYS A 242 -13.32 -10.26 -7.15
C LYS A 242 -13.64 -9.43 -5.91
N GLU A 243 -14.13 -10.09 -4.87
CA GLU A 243 -14.43 -9.45 -3.59
C GLU A 243 -13.14 -8.97 -2.90
N SER A 244 -12.06 -9.73 -2.96
CA SER A 244 -10.74 -9.33 -2.47
C SER A 244 -10.26 -8.08 -3.20
N PHE A 245 -10.40 -8.03 -4.53
CA PHE A 245 -10.05 -6.88 -5.35
C PHE A 245 -10.91 -5.65 -5.02
N ASP A 246 -12.22 -5.80 -4.85
CA ASP A 246 -13.11 -4.70 -4.47
C ASP A 246 -12.81 -4.19 -3.05
N ILE A 247 -12.49 -5.08 -2.12
CA ILE A 247 -12.06 -4.71 -0.77
C ILE A 247 -10.72 -3.96 -0.83
N PHE A 248 -9.74 -4.45 -1.57
CA PHE A 248 -8.46 -3.77 -1.73
C PHE A 248 -8.65 -2.33 -2.22
N LYS A 249 -9.45 -2.12 -3.27
CA LYS A 249 -9.78 -0.78 -3.79
C LYS A 249 -10.53 0.10 -2.78
N THR A 250 -11.25 -0.51 -1.84
CA THR A 250 -11.97 0.22 -0.79
C THR A 250 -11.01 0.77 0.28
N TYR A 251 -9.93 0.05 0.56
CA TYR A 251 -8.98 0.38 1.64
C TYR A 251 -7.71 1.06 1.18
N TRP A 252 -7.41 1.06 -0.12
CA TRP A 252 -6.22 1.69 -0.69
C TRP A 252 -6.57 2.76 -1.72
N ALA A 253 -5.73 3.76 -1.82
CA ALA A 253 -5.94 4.92 -2.68
C ALA A 253 -4.85 5.01 -3.75
N ASN A 254 -4.53 3.89 -4.43
CA ASN A 254 -3.65 3.91 -5.59
C ASN A 254 -4.27 4.75 -6.72
N PRO A 255 -3.47 5.40 -7.57
CA PRO A 255 -4.02 6.23 -8.66
C PRO A 255 -4.75 5.40 -9.73
N THR A 256 -4.34 4.16 -9.93
CA THR A 256 -4.93 3.24 -10.93
C THR A 256 -4.93 1.80 -10.42
N TYR A 257 -5.78 0.97 -11.01
CA TYR A 257 -5.91 -0.46 -10.75
C TYR A 257 -6.04 -1.19 -12.08
N GLY A 258 -4.98 -1.90 -12.49
CA GLY A 258 -4.91 -2.54 -13.79
C GLY A 258 -4.63 -1.57 -14.95
N ALA A 259 -4.65 -2.09 -16.17
CA ALA A 259 -4.43 -1.31 -17.39
C ALA A 259 -5.20 -1.88 -18.57
N ARG A 260 -5.77 -1.01 -19.42
CA ARG A 260 -6.43 -1.35 -20.70
C ARG A 260 -7.48 -2.46 -20.61
N GLY A 261 -8.28 -2.47 -19.55
CA GLY A 261 -9.34 -3.47 -19.35
C GLY A 261 -8.87 -4.79 -18.76
N VAL A 262 -7.61 -4.87 -18.33
CA VAL A 262 -7.06 -5.96 -17.51
C VAL A 262 -7.12 -5.52 -16.06
N ASP A 263 -7.92 -6.21 -15.25
CA ASP A 263 -8.08 -5.93 -13.83
C ASP A 263 -6.82 -6.37 -13.04
N GLY A 264 -6.57 -5.73 -11.91
CA GLY A 264 -5.49 -6.07 -10.98
C GLY A 264 -5.10 -4.90 -10.10
N VAL A 265 -4.36 -5.15 -9.06
CA VAL A 265 -3.81 -4.08 -8.21
C VAL A 265 -2.58 -3.41 -8.84
N PHE A 266 -2.15 -3.91 -10.00
CA PHE A 266 -1.01 -3.35 -10.70
C PHE A 266 -1.29 -1.96 -11.27
N GLY A 267 -0.25 -1.15 -11.35
CA GLY A 267 -0.31 0.22 -11.84
C GLY A 267 1.03 0.92 -11.72
N GLN A 268 1.05 2.21 -11.98
CA GLN A 268 2.28 3.00 -11.87
C GLN A 268 2.02 4.38 -11.30
N PHE A 269 3.05 4.94 -10.68
CA PHE A 269 3.10 6.34 -10.29
C PHE A 269 4.54 6.85 -10.39
N ALA A 270 4.70 8.17 -10.45
CA ALA A 270 6.00 8.82 -10.37
C ALA A 270 6.10 9.64 -9.09
N TRP A 271 7.29 9.70 -8.50
CA TRP A 271 7.60 10.63 -7.43
C TRP A 271 8.96 11.26 -7.68
N GLY A 272 9.00 12.58 -7.78
CA GLY A 272 10.20 13.27 -8.24
C GLY A 272 10.60 12.83 -9.64
N ASP A 273 11.79 12.28 -9.77
CA ASP A 273 12.37 11.73 -11.01
C ASP A 273 12.41 10.19 -11.06
N VAL A 274 11.67 9.53 -10.18
CA VAL A 274 11.63 8.06 -10.05
C VAL A 274 10.26 7.54 -10.46
N ASP A 275 10.24 6.48 -11.25
CA ASP A 275 9.02 5.76 -11.62
C ASP A 275 8.87 4.49 -10.78
N PHE A 276 7.67 4.27 -10.27
CA PHE A 276 7.29 3.11 -9.47
C PHE A 276 6.26 2.28 -10.25
N PHE A 277 6.51 0.99 -10.38
CA PHE A 277 5.66 0.01 -11.04
C PHE A 277 5.16 -0.98 -9.99
N LEU A 278 3.90 -0.85 -9.62
CA LEU A 278 3.22 -1.74 -8.68
C LEU A 278 2.76 -2.98 -9.44
N LEU A 279 3.03 -4.17 -8.94
CA LEU A 279 2.63 -5.42 -9.56
C LEU A 279 1.50 -6.12 -8.80
N ASP A 280 0.82 -7.00 -9.50
CA ASP A 280 -0.18 -7.93 -8.97
C ASP A 280 0.35 -9.35 -9.20
N ASP A 281 0.79 -10.00 -8.15
CA ASP A 281 1.33 -11.35 -8.20
C ASP A 281 0.35 -12.44 -7.78
N ARG A 282 -0.96 -12.11 -7.69
CA ARG A 282 -1.99 -13.03 -7.22
C ARG A 282 -3.11 -13.30 -8.22
N MET A 283 -3.65 -12.26 -8.85
CA MET A 283 -4.86 -12.39 -9.67
C MET A 283 -4.70 -13.38 -10.84
N TYR A 284 -3.49 -13.47 -11.38
CA TYR A 284 -3.18 -14.33 -12.54
C TYR A 284 -2.25 -15.51 -12.21
N ARG A 285 -1.83 -15.61 -10.94
CA ARG A 285 -0.83 -16.58 -10.48
C ARG A 285 -1.29 -18.03 -10.67
N THR A 286 -0.57 -18.79 -11.47
CA THR A 286 -0.71 -20.24 -11.57
C THR A 286 -0.25 -20.88 -10.26
N PRO A 287 -0.95 -21.92 -9.71
CA PRO A 287 -0.45 -22.60 -8.52
C PRO A 287 0.97 -23.16 -8.73
N GLU A 288 1.85 -22.96 -7.76
CA GLU A 288 3.29 -23.32 -7.87
C GLU A 288 3.54 -24.77 -8.21
N ARG A 289 2.66 -25.67 -7.73
CA ARG A 289 2.75 -27.12 -7.98
C ARG A 289 2.51 -27.53 -9.44
N VAL A 290 1.97 -26.63 -10.26
CA VAL A 290 1.82 -26.87 -11.69
C VAL A 290 3.22 -26.94 -12.30
N ALA A 291 3.46 -27.97 -13.12
CA ALA A 291 4.73 -28.12 -13.80
C ALA A 291 5.06 -26.90 -14.66
N GLU A 292 6.34 -26.60 -14.77
CA GLU A 292 6.81 -25.49 -15.60
C GLU A 292 6.38 -25.67 -17.06
N SER A 293 5.81 -24.65 -17.63
CA SER A 293 5.33 -24.59 -19.01
C SER A 293 5.28 -23.13 -19.48
N PRO A 294 5.14 -22.88 -20.79
CA PRO A 294 4.99 -21.51 -21.30
C PRO A 294 3.76 -20.76 -20.74
N ASP A 295 2.76 -21.50 -20.28
CA ASP A 295 1.52 -20.90 -19.73
C ASP A 295 1.55 -20.73 -18.21
N LYS A 296 2.59 -21.21 -17.53
CA LYS A 296 2.75 -21.03 -16.10
C LYS A 296 3.24 -19.62 -15.81
N THR A 297 2.46 -18.86 -15.07
CA THR A 297 2.68 -17.42 -14.88
C THR A 297 2.42 -17.00 -13.43
N MET A 298 3.15 -16.00 -12.95
CA MET A 298 2.87 -15.27 -11.72
C MET A 298 2.07 -14.00 -12.04
N LEU A 299 2.51 -13.23 -13.03
CA LEU A 299 1.99 -11.90 -13.35
C LEU A 299 0.87 -11.96 -14.40
N GLY A 300 0.90 -12.98 -15.26
CA GLY A 300 0.05 -13.05 -16.44
C GLY A 300 0.61 -12.27 -17.64
N PRO A 301 0.31 -12.72 -18.86
CA PRO A 301 0.94 -12.20 -20.07
C PRO A 301 0.62 -10.72 -20.35
N ASP A 302 -0.55 -10.27 -19.97
CA ASP A 302 -0.95 -8.87 -20.23
C ASP A 302 -0.29 -7.89 -19.26
N GLN A 303 -0.17 -8.25 -17.98
CA GLN A 303 0.56 -7.45 -17.01
C GLN A 303 2.07 -7.45 -17.30
N LEU A 304 2.65 -8.62 -17.63
CA LEU A 304 4.07 -8.70 -18.00
C LEU A 304 4.38 -7.79 -19.19
N ARG A 305 3.58 -7.85 -20.25
CA ARG A 305 3.72 -6.98 -21.43
C ARG A 305 3.57 -5.49 -21.06
N TRP A 306 2.62 -5.16 -20.19
CA TRP A 306 2.45 -3.80 -19.69
C TRP A 306 3.71 -3.32 -18.94
N LEU A 307 4.27 -4.15 -18.06
CA LEU A 307 5.50 -3.84 -17.32
C LEU A 307 6.69 -3.62 -18.26
N GLU A 308 6.92 -4.54 -19.18
CA GLU A 308 7.99 -4.48 -20.19
C GLU A 308 7.96 -3.18 -21.02
N HIS A 309 6.78 -2.82 -21.52
CA HIS A 309 6.60 -1.61 -22.28
C HIS A 309 6.72 -0.35 -21.43
N SER A 310 6.21 -0.36 -20.19
CA SER A 310 6.29 0.76 -19.27
C SER A 310 7.73 1.02 -18.83
N LEU A 311 8.50 -0.03 -18.50
CA LEU A 311 9.93 0.06 -18.23
C LEU A 311 10.71 0.61 -19.43
N SER A 312 10.35 0.19 -20.64
CA SER A 312 11.00 0.65 -21.88
C SER A 312 10.67 2.12 -22.19
N TYR A 313 9.48 2.59 -21.86
CA TYR A 313 9.04 3.98 -22.06
C TYR A 313 9.63 4.93 -21.03
N SER A 314 9.85 4.47 -19.81
CA SER A 314 10.33 5.28 -18.69
C SER A 314 11.71 5.88 -18.96
N ALA A 315 11.82 7.18 -18.77
CA ALA A 315 13.09 7.91 -18.83
C ALA A 315 13.74 8.11 -17.44
N ALA A 316 13.07 7.67 -16.38
CA ALA A 316 13.54 7.82 -14.99
C ALA A 316 14.93 7.19 -14.77
N PRO A 317 15.79 7.81 -13.93
CA PRO A 317 17.09 7.24 -13.56
C PRO A 317 16.94 5.96 -12.73
N PHE A 318 15.92 5.89 -11.90
CA PHE A 318 15.53 4.71 -11.14
C PHE A 318 14.11 4.28 -11.47
N LYS A 319 13.92 2.99 -11.65
CA LYS A 319 12.65 2.32 -11.93
C LYS A 319 12.44 1.27 -10.86
N ILE A 320 11.56 1.59 -9.92
CA ILE A 320 11.30 0.73 -8.77
C ILE A 320 10.12 -0.17 -9.11
N VAL A 321 10.39 -1.47 -9.20
CA VAL A 321 9.38 -2.51 -9.46
C VAL A 321 9.00 -3.13 -8.13
N VAL A 322 7.74 -3.00 -7.75
CA VAL A 322 7.19 -3.37 -6.44
C VAL A 322 6.34 -4.62 -6.57
N ASN A 323 6.68 -5.66 -5.83
CA ASN A 323 5.95 -6.93 -5.85
C ASN A 323 5.76 -7.48 -4.43
N GLY A 324 4.78 -8.37 -4.22
CA GLY A 324 4.61 -9.13 -2.97
C GLY A 324 5.76 -10.11 -2.80
N SER A 325 5.89 -11.04 -3.71
CA SER A 325 6.92 -12.10 -3.71
C SER A 325 8.27 -11.62 -4.25
N GLN A 326 9.38 -12.29 -3.85
CA GLN A 326 10.73 -11.99 -4.32
C GLN A 326 10.90 -12.20 -5.84
N MET A 327 11.64 -11.30 -6.47
CA MET A 327 11.83 -11.28 -7.93
C MET A 327 13.14 -11.95 -8.38
N LEU A 328 14.23 -11.84 -7.62
CA LEU A 328 15.55 -12.32 -8.03
C LEU A 328 16.05 -13.55 -7.25
N ASN A 329 15.39 -13.94 -6.17
CA ASN A 329 15.81 -15.09 -5.38
C ASN A 329 15.72 -16.37 -6.24
N SER A 330 16.83 -17.11 -6.33
CA SER A 330 16.89 -18.40 -7.00
C SER A 330 16.54 -19.59 -6.08
N ASN A 331 16.32 -19.33 -4.80
CA ASN A 331 15.92 -20.32 -3.83
C ASN A 331 14.43 -20.63 -4.00
N SER A 332 14.10 -21.88 -4.23
CA SER A 332 12.71 -22.34 -4.44
C SER A 332 11.99 -22.70 -3.13
N HIS A 333 12.54 -22.37 -1.97
CA HIS A 333 11.84 -22.50 -0.70
C HIS A 333 10.99 -21.25 -0.44
N GLY A 334 9.67 -21.44 -0.22
CA GLY A 334 8.69 -20.38 -0.11
C GLY A 334 8.37 -19.72 -1.45
N GLU A 335 7.50 -18.74 -1.43
CA GLU A 335 7.03 -18.09 -2.64
C GLU A 335 8.08 -17.19 -3.27
N SER A 336 8.30 -17.32 -4.55
CA SER A 336 9.21 -16.45 -5.30
C SER A 336 8.97 -16.57 -6.81
N PHE A 337 9.48 -15.64 -7.58
CA PHE A 337 9.43 -15.68 -9.05
C PHE A 337 10.24 -16.87 -9.63
N ALA A 338 11.14 -17.47 -8.84
CA ALA A 338 11.90 -18.65 -9.25
C ALA A 338 11.03 -19.88 -9.56
N HIS A 339 9.78 -19.91 -9.08
CA HIS A 339 8.81 -20.97 -9.45
C HIS A 339 8.21 -20.77 -10.84
N TYR A 340 8.45 -19.64 -11.51
CA TYR A 340 7.90 -19.25 -12.83
C TYR A 340 9.08 -18.92 -13.77
N VAL A 341 9.90 -19.94 -14.01
CA VAL A 341 11.22 -19.82 -14.65
C VAL A 341 11.15 -19.15 -16.03
N ASN A 342 10.13 -19.50 -16.83
CA ASN A 342 9.99 -18.94 -18.17
C ASN A 342 9.63 -17.46 -18.11
N GLU A 343 8.66 -17.07 -17.26
CA GLU A 343 8.21 -15.71 -17.12
C GLU A 343 9.29 -14.79 -16.50
N GLN A 344 9.98 -15.28 -15.46
CA GLN A 344 11.13 -14.57 -14.88
C GLN A 344 12.21 -14.32 -15.93
N LYS A 345 12.55 -15.37 -16.69
CA LYS A 345 13.55 -15.26 -17.75
C LYS A 345 13.13 -14.25 -18.83
N GLU A 346 11.88 -14.26 -19.24
CA GLU A 346 11.33 -13.31 -20.22
C GLU A 346 11.53 -11.88 -19.76
N LEU A 347 11.15 -11.55 -18.53
CA LEU A 347 11.33 -10.20 -17.97
C LEU A 347 12.81 -9.79 -17.91
N LEU A 348 13.69 -10.69 -17.42
CA LEU A 348 15.11 -10.35 -17.31
C LEU A 348 15.77 -10.20 -18.70
N ASP A 349 15.44 -11.07 -19.65
CA ASP A 349 15.89 -10.96 -21.04
C ASP A 349 15.38 -9.67 -21.71
N TRP A 350 14.14 -9.25 -21.41
CA TRP A 350 13.60 -7.98 -21.91
C TRP A 350 14.39 -6.79 -21.39
N ILE A 351 14.72 -6.75 -20.10
CA ILE A 351 15.53 -5.68 -19.49
C ILE A 351 16.89 -5.58 -20.20
N VAL A 352 17.56 -6.72 -20.41
CA VAL A 352 18.87 -6.78 -21.07
C VAL A 352 18.78 -6.37 -22.54
N LYS A 353 17.86 -7.00 -23.30
CA LYS A 353 17.69 -6.80 -24.76
C LYS A 353 17.36 -5.35 -25.10
N ASN A 354 16.48 -4.74 -24.31
CA ASN A 354 16.03 -3.36 -24.52
C ASN A 354 16.92 -2.34 -23.80
N ARG A 355 18.00 -2.79 -23.13
CA ARG A 355 18.98 -1.94 -22.44
C ARG A 355 18.33 -1.00 -21.43
N ILE A 356 17.36 -1.52 -20.71
CA ILE A 356 16.61 -0.74 -19.71
C ILE A 356 17.54 -0.46 -18.54
N ARG A 357 17.70 0.79 -18.18
CA ARG A 357 18.54 1.25 -17.07
C ARG A 357 17.73 1.43 -15.77
N GLY A 358 18.41 1.35 -14.63
CA GLY A 358 17.90 1.84 -13.35
C GLY A 358 16.85 0.96 -12.69
N VAL A 359 16.73 -0.33 -13.04
CA VAL A 359 15.72 -1.23 -12.45
C VAL A 359 16.20 -1.73 -11.09
N VAL A 360 15.34 -1.58 -10.08
CA VAL A 360 15.49 -2.12 -8.72
C VAL A 360 14.14 -2.72 -8.32
N PHE A 361 14.15 -3.92 -7.74
CA PHE A 361 12.97 -4.60 -7.24
C PHE A 361 12.82 -4.36 -5.73
N LEU A 362 11.55 -4.26 -5.27
CA LEU A 362 11.17 -4.31 -3.87
C LEU A 362 10.23 -5.49 -3.67
N SER A 363 10.44 -6.26 -2.62
CA SER A 363 9.66 -7.45 -2.31
C SER A 363 9.36 -7.62 -0.82
N GLY A 364 8.34 -8.43 -0.51
CA GLY A 364 7.86 -8.74 0.84
C GLY A 364 7.91 -10.23 1.15
N ASP A 365 6.83 -10.77 1.73
CA ASP A 365 6.53 -12.19 1.98
C ASP A 365 7.46 -12.92 2.96
N ARG A 366 8.75 -12.82 2.80
CA ARG A 366 9.77 -13.76 3.31
C ARG A 366 9.96 -13.82 4.83
N HIS A 367 9.31 -12.96 5.58
CA HIS A 367 9.46 -12.83 7.04
C HIS A 367 10.94 -12.69 7.50
N ALA A 368 11.73 -12.15 6.62
CA ALA A 368 13.13 -11.77 6.78
C ALA A 368 13.45 -10.60 5.85
N ALA A 369 14.53 -9.89 6.08
CA ALA A 369 14.98 -8.82 5.19
C ALA A 369 16.38 -9.09 4.65
N GLU A 370 16.55 -8.86 3.36
CA GLU A 370 17.81 -9.04 2.65
C GLU A 370 17.90 -8.17 1.39
N LEU A 371 19.10 -7.95 0.92
CA LEU A 371 19.37 -7.35 -0.39
C LEU A 371 20.06 -8.38 -1.28
N LEU A 372 19.40 -8.79 -2.35
CA LEU A 372 19.91 -9.71 -3.35
C LEU A 372 20.38 -8.97 -4.59
N SER A 373 21.33 -9.52 -5.31
CA SER A 373 21.77 -8.99 -6.59
C SER A 373 22.10 -10.08 -7.60
N VAL A 374 21.65 -9.87 -8.84
CA VAL A 374 21.96 -10.68 -10.02
C VAL A 374 22.46 -9.76 -11.11
N THR A 375 23.57 -10.12 -11.75
CA THR A 375 24.10 -9.37 -12.90
C THR A 375 23.92 -10.21 -14.17
N PRO A 376 22.84 -9.98 -14.95
CA PRO A 376 22.66 -10.68 -16.22
C PRO A 376 23.79 -10.32 -17.20
N ALA A 377 24.20 -11.28 -18.03
CA ALA A 377 25.25 -11.06 -19.02
C ALA A 377 24.91 -9.86 -19.94
N GLY A 378 25.83 -8.91 -20.07
CA GLY A 378 25.63 -7.69 -20.87
C GLY A 378 24.76 -6.62 -20.21
N SER A 379 24.49 -6.75 -18.91
CA SER A 379 23.72 -5.77 -18.12
C SER A 379 24.54 -5.24 -16.94
N TYR A 380 23.90 -4.55 -16.05
CA TYR A 380 24.37 -4.04 -14.76
C TYR A 380 23.76 -4.89 -13.62
N PRO A 381 24.24 -4.76 -12.37
CA PRO A 381 23.64 -5.45 -11.23
C PRO A 381 22.18 -5.03 -11.03
N LEU A 382 21.24 -5.95 -11.14
CA LEU A 382 19.85 -5.79 -10.70
C LEU A 382 19.80 -6.11 -9.20
N TYR A 383 19.02 -5.35 -8.45
CA TYR A 383 18.84 -5.52 -7.01
C TYR A 383 17.40 -5.88 -6.67
N ASP A 384 17.21 -6.72 -5.65
CA ASP A 384 15.92 -7.06 -5.05
C ASP A 384 16.03 -6.84 -3.54
N PHE A 385 15.36 -5.80 -3.05
CA PHE A 385 15.37 -5.45 -1.64
C PHE A 385 14.10 -5.94 -0.98
N THR A 386 14.21 -7.01 -0.22
CA THR A 386 13.14 -7.61 0.59
C THR A 386 13.09 -6.99 1.97
N SER A 387 11.90 -6.57 2.42
CA SER A 387 11.65 -6.10 3.78
C SER A 387 10.36 -6.69 4.33
N SER A 388 10.49 -7.59 5.30
CA SER A 388 9.45 -8.39 5.94
C SER A 388 9.98 -8.94 7.28
N PRO A 389 9.15 -9.12 8.33
CA PRO A 389 7.78 -8.63 8.48
C PRO A 389 7.71 -7.32 9.28
N PHE A 390 6.58 -6.57 9.15
CA PHE A 390 6.28 -5.49 10.09
C PHE A 390 5.94 -6.02 11.47
N THR A 391 5.03 -6.99 11.56
CA THR A 391 4.57 -7.54 12.85
C THR A 391 4.29 -9.04 12.84
N ALA A 392 4.12 -9.66 11.67
CA ALA A 392 3.88 -11.11 11.58
C ALA A 392 5.06 -11.91 12.14
N GLY A 393 4.84 -13.19 12.44
CA GLY A 393 5.88 -14.07 12.94
C GLY A 393 7.09 -14.11 12.02
N MET A 394 8.28 -14.15 12.58
CA MET A 394 9.51 -14.30 11.80
C MET A 394 9.68 -15.74 11.36
N SER A 395 10.10 -15.94 10.13
CA SER A 395 10.46 -17.24 9.59
C SER A 395 11.85 -17.19 8.99
N VAL A 396 12.59 -18.28 9.08
CA VAL A 396 13.92 -18.40 8.46
C VAL A 396 14.04 -19.76 7.83
N GLU A 397 14.10 -19.75 6.53
CA GLU A 397 14.58 -20.89 5.79
C GLU A 397 16.10 -20.99 5.96
N PRO A 398 16.65 -22.14 6.40
CA PRO A 398 18.10 -22.29 6.57
C PRO A 398 18.90 -22.05 5.30
N ALA A 399 18.29 -22.25 4.13
CA ALA A 399 18.88 -21.96 2.83
C ALA A 399 19.16 -20.47 2.62
N GLU A 400 18.28 -19.58 3.14
CA GLU A 400 18.48 -18.13 3.03
C GLU A 400 19.73 -17.64 3.78
N ALA A 401 20.09 -18.28 4.89
CA ALA A 401 21.31 -17.92 5.62
C ALA A 401 22.59 -17.98 4.75
N LYS A 402 22.58 -18.79 3.70
CA LYS A 402 23.71 -19.04 2.77
C LYS A 402 23.41 -18.58 1.34
N ASN A 403 22.40 -17.74 1.13
CA ASN A 403 22.04 -17.30 -0.22
C ASN A 403 23.24 -16.59 -0.89
N PRO A 404 23.77 -17.14 -2.00
CA PRO A 404 24.97 -16.58 -2.65
C PRO A 404 24.68 -15.27 -3.38
N LEU A 405 23.40 -14.95 -3.60
CA LEU A 405 22.99 -13.71 -4.27
C LEU A 405 22.98 -12.50 -3.33
N ARG A 406 23.16 -12.73 -2.01
CA ARG A 406 23.13 -11.63 -1.03
C ARG A 406 24.30 -10.68 -1.24
N VAL A 407 23.98 -9.39 -1.29
CA VAL A 407 24.96 -8.33 -1.47
C VAL A 407 25.91 -8.29 -0.27
N PRO A 408 27.25 -8.29 -0.47
CA PRO A 408 28.21 -8.16 0.62
C PRO A 408 27.99 -6.88 1.43
N GLY A 409 28.06 -6.99 2.75
CA GLY A 409 27.83 -5.86 3.66
C GLY A 409 26.37 -5.64 4.07
N THR A 410 25.44 -6.44 3.54
CA THR A 410 24.00 -6.40 3.90
C THR A 410 23.57 -7.73 4.52
N PRO A 411 23.89 -7.98 5.80
CA PRO A 411 23.54 -9.24 6.44
C PRO A 411 22.03 -9.48 6.46
N LEU A 412 21.62 -10.76 6.34
CA LEU A 412 20.25 -11.19 6.53
C LEU A 412 19.75 -10.72 7.91
N VAL A 413 18.56 -10.11 7.94
CA VAL A 413 17.88 -9.75 9.18
C VAL A 413 16.62 -10.61 9.31
N ASN A 414 16.69 -11.56 10.23
CA ASN A 414 15.64 -12.54 10.50
C ASN A 414 15.42 -12.74 12.00
N ASP A 415 16.03 -11.87 12.80
CA ASP A 415 15.98 -11.84 14.26
C ASP A 415 15.14 -10.65 14.78
N LYS A 416 14.68 -9.78 13.88
CA LYS A 416 13.97 -8.54 14.18
C LYS A 416 12.93 -8.22 13.12
N HIS A 417 11.78 -7.71 13.56
CA HIS A 417 10.83 -7.04 12.70
C HIS A 417 11.51 -5.82 12.08
N ASN A 418 11.15 -5.47 10.85
CA ASN A 418 11.92 -4.53 10.08
C ASN A 418 11.08 -3.74 9.07
N PHE A 419 11.67 -2.68 8.56
CA PHE A 419 11.17 -1.91 7.42
C PHE A 419 12.33 -1.35 6.61
N GLY A 420 12.13 -1.28 5.30
CA GLY A 420 13.09 -0.69 4.37
C GLY A 420 12.84 0.80 4.18
N VAL A 421 13.91 1.52 3.84
CA VAL A 421 13.87 2.93 3.45
C VAL A 421 14.73 3.15 2.21
N LEU A 422 14.16 3.83 1.22
CA LEU A 422 14.89 4.34 0.06
C LEU A 422 15.05 5.85 0.21
N ARG A 423 16.28 6.36 0.06
CA ARG A 423 16.53 7.81 -0.03
C ARG A 423 17.07 8.14 -1.41
N PHE A 424 16.32 8.93 -2.15
CA PHE A 424 16.71 9.44 -3.46
C PHE A 424 17.25 10.86 -3.28
N HIS A 425 18.50 11.09 -3.67
CA HIS A 425 19.14 12.39 -3.46
C HIS A 425 20.20 12.69 -4.52
N GLY A 426 20.69 13.92 -4.50
CA GLY A 426 21.78 14.37 -5.36
C GLY A 426 21.32 15.07 -6.64
N ALA A 427 22.27 15.61 -7.35
CA ALA A 427 22.02 16.34 -8.58
C ALA A 427 21.49 15.42 -9.70
N CYS A 428 20.80 16.00 -10.65
CA CYS A 428 20.16 15.30 -11.76
C CYS A 428 21.08 14.38 -12.57
N ASN A 429 22.35 14.76 -12.70
CA ASN A 429 23.37 14.00 -13.42
C ASN A 429 24.19 13.06 -12.52
N ASP A 430 23.92 13.07 -11.21
CA ASP A 430 24.60 12.23 -10.19
C ASP A 430 23.57 11.77 -9.13
N ARG A 431 22.39 11.29 -9.59
CA ARG A 431 21.35 10.78 -8.69
C ARG A 431 21.81 9.52 -7.97
N THR A 432 21.56 9.51 -6.69
CA THR A 432 21.98 8.45 -5.77
C THR A 432 20.75 7.89 -5.06
N LEU A 433 20.77 6.58 -4.84
CA LEU A 433 19.80 5.82 -4.06
C LEU A 433 20.52 5.15 -2.90
N ASP A 434 20.17 5.51 -1.66
CA ASP A 434 20.52 4.74 -0.48
C ASP A 434 19.39 3.77 -0.14
N MET A 435 19.70 2.50 -0.11
CA MET A 435 18.85 1.41 0.37
C MET A 435 19.20 1.12 1.82
N GLN A 436 18.29 1.37 2.74
CA GLN A 436 18.54 1.29 4.18
C GLN A 436 17.55 0.34 4.83
N LEU A 437 18.00 -0.53 5.72
CA LEU A 437 17.16 -1.39 6.53
C LEU A 437 17.18 -0.94 7.99
N TYR A 438 15.99 -0.84 8.58
CA TYR A 438 15.78 -0.50 9.99
C TYR A 438 15.02 -1.62 10.70
N ASP A 439 15.32 -1.85 11.98
CA ASP A 439 14.53 -2.74 12.81
C ASP A 439 13.35 -2.03 13.49
N GLU A 440 12.51 -2.79 14.21
CA GLU A 440 11.31 -2.30 14.90
C GLU A 440 11.61 -1.22 15.95
N THR A 441 12.86 -1.10 16.40
CA THR A 441 13.26 -0.04 17.34
C THR A 441 13.59 1.27 16.65
N GLY A 442 13.72 1.24 15.31
CA GLY A 442 14.18 2.35 14.48
C GLY A 442 15.71 2.43 14.37
N LYS A 443 16.41 1.35 14.75
CA LYS A 443 17.88 1.24 14.58
C LYS A 443 18.19 0.77 13.17
N GLU A 444 19.08 1.50 12.48
CA GLU A 444 19.62 1.09 11.19
C GLU A 444 20.46 -0.19 11.34
N ARG A 445 20.18 -1.16 10.46
CA ARG A 445 20.89 -2.46 10.42
C ARG A 445 22.01 -2.44 9.37
N TRP A 446 21.72 -1.85 8.23
CA TRP A 446 22.71 -1.61 7.15
C TRP A 446 22.18 -0.56 6.16
N THR A 447 23.13 0.00 5.41
CA THR A 447 22.89 0.88 4.26
C THR A 447 23.72 0.40 3.08
N TYR A 448 23.12 0.39 1.89
CA TYR A 448 23.77 0.11 0.63
C TYR A 448 23.44 1.19 -0.39
N THR A 449 24.47 1.82 -0.96
CA THR A 449 24.32 2.97 -1.87
C THR A 449 24.61 2.58 -3.30
N VAL A 450 23.75 2.99 -4.23
CA VAL A 450 23.97 2.88 -5.68
C VAL A 450 23.76 4.23 -6.35
N ARG A 451 24.56 4.52 -7.38
CA ARG A 451 24.36 5.70 -8.23
C ARG A 451 23.56 5.32 -9.46
N GLY A 452 22.79 6.27 -9.99
CA GLY A 452 22.10 6.03 -11.26
C GLY A 452 23.07 5.67 -12.42
N SER A 453 24.32 6.12 -12.34
CA SER A 453 25.39 5.75 -13.29
C SER A 453 25.81 4.27 -13.22
N ASP A 454 25.64 3.63 -12.06
CA ASP A 454 26.02 2.23 -11.85
C ASP A 454 24.99 1.27 -12.45
N LEU A 455 23.76 1.76 -12.67
CA LEU A 455 22.65 1.00 -13.21
C LEU A 455 22.41 1.26 -14.71
N VAL A 456 23.50 1.41 -15.46
CA VAL A 456 23.47 1.62 -16.91
C VAL A 456 24.12 0.43 -17.62
N PRO A 457 23.46 -0.19 -18.62
CA PRO A 457 24.05 -1.27 -19.39
C PRO A 457 25.38 -0.85 -20.04
N PRO A 458 26.40 -1.72 -20.11
CA PRO A 458 27.69 -1.44 -20.73
C PRO A 458 27.51 -1.05 -22.22
N SER A 459 28.40 -0.24 -22.78
CA SER A 459 28.33 0.15 -24.20
C SER A 459 28.46 -1.08 -25.12
N ARG A 460 27.84 -1.03 -26.32
CA ARG A 460 27.90 -2.13 -27.28
C ARG A 460 29.32 -2.42 -27.81
N ASP A 461 30.18 -1.40 -27.83
CA ASP A 461 31.49 -1.44 -28.49
C ASP A 461 32.66 -1.58 -27.50
N GLY A 462 32.40 -1.94 -26.22
CA GLY A 462 33.45 -1.96 -25.19
C GLY A 462 34.02 -0.57 -24.84
N ALA A 463 33.54 0.49 -25.47
CA ALA A 463 33.82 1.87 -25.10
C ALA A 463 33.24 2.16 -23.70
N ALA A 464 33.73 3.19 -23.01
CA ALA A 464 33.18 3.61 -21.73
C ALA A 464 31.63 3.71 -21.77
N PRO A 465 30.90 3.33 -20.71
CA PRO A 465 29.45 3.40 -20.69
C PRO A 465 28.99 4.77 -21.19
N SER A 466 27.90 4.80 -21.96
CA SER A 466 27.33 6.06 -22.46
C SER A 466 27.15 6.98 -21.24
N ARG A 467 27.68 8.20 -21.33
CA ARG A 467 27.69 9.16 -20.22
C ARG A 467 26.27 9.22 -19.63
N TYR A 468 26.15 8.87 -18.35
CA TYR A 468 24.88 9.01 -17.63
C TYR A 468 24.39 10.47 -17.76
N ARG A 469 23.17 10.68 -18.24
CA ARG A 469 22.62 12.01 -18.51
C ARG A 469 21.51 12.42 -17.54
N GLY A 470 21.20 11.56 -16.56
CA GLY A 470 20.05 11.80 -15.67
C GLY A 470 18.70 11.71 -16.38
N HIS A 471 17.70 12.35 -15.80
CA HIS A 471 16.38 12.49 -16.41
C HIS A 471 16.42 13.52 -17.56
N PRO A 472 15.71 13.30 -18.70
CA PRO A 472 15.73 14.24 -19.84
C PRO A 472 15.34 15.67 -19.48
N ALA A 473 14.44 15.86 -18.52
CA ALA A 473 14.04 17.19 -18.03
C ALA A 473 15.16 18.00 -17.35
N CYS A 474 16.34 17.38 -17.14
CA CYS A 474 17.53 18.05 -16.62
C CYS A 474 18.46 18.60 -17.72
N ALA A 475 18.23 18.24 -18.97
CA ALA A 475 19.17 18.52 -20.08
C ALA A 475 19.40 20.03 -20.33
N SER A 476 18.48 20.90 -19.88
CA SER A 476 18.59 22.35 -20.02
C SER A 476 19.20 23.05 -18.80
N LEU A 477 19.42 22.32 -17.69
CA LEU A 477 20.08 22.88 -16.52
C LEU A 477 21.56 23.05 -16.85
N LYS A 478 22.04 24.28 -16.94
CA LYS A 478 23.47 24.59 -16.97
C LYS A 478 24.00 24.35 -15.54
N ILE A 479 24.36 23.09 -15.27
CA ILE A 479 24.98 22.67 -14.00
C ILE A 479 26.49 22.75 -14.15
#